data_3c78982aec79b0f887bf56f91c4c08f3
#
_entry.id   3c78982aec79b0f887bf56f91c4c08f3
#
_cell.length_a   1.000
_cell.length_b   1.000
_cell.length_c   1.000
_cell.angle_alpha   90.00
_cell.angle_beta   90.00
_cell.angle_gamma   90.00
#
_symmetry.space_group_name_H-M   'P 1'
#
loop_
_entity.id
_entity.type
_entity.pdbx_description
1 polymer ?
#
loop_
_entity_poly.entity_id
_entity_poly.type
_entity_poly.pdbx_seq_one_letter_code
_entity_poly.pdbx_strand_id
1 'polypeptide(L)'
;MFSIGFYGFGRMGQTLASRLSRNYEVLAYDQEENKTLEAQLYGAKRSIDLRALCVAEVIILALPPFAIPEAVKDISPYLRPEHILVNIATTFSSKELALLVKDKCHIAAAKIIGHALEITAGEAPVVVVWSENKVITEKVKKIFNELGRVVCDREEVVRDINILAAREAIKTVLRIKEQMEELGINDNYLSAAVRGVAVGTMKAFLSGEMGPFAEQVLAEYLTKNKN
;
A
#
# COMPACT_ATOMS: atom_id res chain seq x y z
N MET A 1 -12.51 -22.76 -1.04
CA MET A 1 -11.33 -21.90 -0.84
C MET A 1 -11.85 -20.48 -0.97
N PHE A 2 -11.46 -19.60 -0.06
CA PHE A 2 -11.94 -18.21 -0.03
C PHE A 2 -11.33 -17.44 -1.21
N SER A 3 -12.12 -16.65 -1.93
CA SER A 3 -11.68 -15.93 -3.14
C SER A 3 -11.61 -14.43 -2.92
N ILE A 4 -10.61 -13.80 -3.51
CA ILE A 4 -10.33 -12.36 -3.43
C ILE A 4 -10.34 -11.76 -4.84
N GLY A 5 -11.12 -10.72 -5.06
CA GLY A 5 -11.15 -9.96 -6.29
C GLY A 5 -10.40 -8.64 -6.14
N PHE A 6 -9.55 -8.29 -7.08
CA PHE A 6 -8.95 -6.94 -7.17
C PHE A 6 -9.68 -6.14 -8.24
N TYR A 7 -10.28 -5.03 -7.83
CA TYR A 7 -10.70 -3.99 -8.74
C TYR A 7 -9.63 -2.91 -8.79
N GLY A 8 -8.95 -2.81 -9.94
CA GLY A 8 -7.71 -2.09 -10.11
C GLY A 8 -6.50 -3.04 -10.01
N PHE A 9 -5.73 -3.15 -11.09
CA PHE A 9 -4.58 -4.04 -11.17
C PHE A 9 -3.29 -3.31 -11.56
N GLY A 10 -3.13 -2.10 -10.99
CA GLY A 10 -1.89 -1.33 -11.02
C GLY A 10 -0.84 -1.91 -10.07
N ARG A 11 0.28 -1.20 -9.87
CA ARG A 11 1.42 -1.66 -9.04
C ARG A 11 1.02 -2.26 -7.70
N MET A 12 0.17 -1.58 -6.92
CA MET A 12 -0.24 -2.09 -5.60
C MET A 12 -1.11 -3.34 -5.74
N GLY A 13 -2.09 -3.36 -6.66
CA GLY A 13 -2.94 -4.55 -6.90
C GLY A 13 -2.10 -5.77 -7.28
N GLN A 14 -1.15 -5.64 -8.20
CA GLN A 14 -0.21 -6.69 -8.61
C GLN A 14 0.65 -7.17 -7.44
N THR A 15 1.24 -6.25 -6.66
CA THR A 15 2.05 -6.58 -5.48
C THR A 15 1.27 -7.38 -4.46
N LEU A 16 0.05 -6.96 -4.13
CA LEU A 16 -0.80 -7.66 -3.16
C LEU A 16 -1.28 -9.01 -3.71
N ALA A 17 -1.69 -9.06 -4.98
CA ALA A 17 -2.11 -10.29 -5.63
C ALA A 17 -1.03 -11.36 -5.58
N SER A 18 0.22 -11.01 -5.89
CA SER A 18 1.36 -11.94 -5.86
C SER A 18 1.64 -12.55 -4.48
N ARG A 19 1.29 -11.85 -3.41
CA ARG A 19 1.42 -12.34 -2.04
C ARG A 19 0.22 -13.19 -1.63
N LEU A 20 -0.99 -12.69 -1.90
CA LEU A 20 -2.25 -13.32 -1.48
C LEU A 20 -2.59 -14.59 -2.28
N SER A 21 -2.15 -14.69 -3.53
CA SER A 21 -2.38 -15.88 -4.38
C SER A 21 -1.74 -17.16 -3.85
N ARG A 22 -0.85 -17.07 -2.87
CA ARG A 22 -0.26 -18.24 -2.20
C ARG A 22 -1.28 -19.02 -1.38
N ASN A 23 -2.28 -18.32 -0.83
CA ASN A 23 -3.24 -18.88 0.12
C ASN A 23 -4.70 -18.69 -0.30
N TYR A 24 -4.96 -17.87 -1.33
CA TYR A 24 -6.30 -17.53 -1.81
C TYR A 24 -6.42 -17.70 -3.33
N GLU A 25 -7.62 -17.95 -3.81
CA GLU A 25 -7.93 -17.77 -5.22
C GLU A 25 -8.08 -16.28 -5.49
N VAL A 26 -7.28 -15.74 -6.43
CA VAL A 26 -7.25 -14.31 -6.74
C VAL A 26 -7.79 -14.05 -8.12
N LEU A 27 -8.76 -13.13 -8.22
CA LEU A 27 -9.32 -12.59 -9.45
C LEU A 27 -8.84 -11.15 -9.64
N ALA A 28 -8.62 -10.72 -10.87
CA ALA A 28 -8.17 -9.37 -11.19
C ALA A 28 -9.00 -8.76 -12.30
N TYR A 29 -9.49 -7.54 -12.09
CA TYR A 29 -10.15 -6.70 -13.06
C TYR A 29 -9.56 -5.29 -13.04
N ASP A 30 -9.34 -4.72 -14.21
CA ASP A 30 -8.99 -3.30 -14.40
C ASP A 30 -9.73 -2.79 -15.65
N GLN A 31 -10.12 -1.52 -15.67
CA GLN A 31 -10.74 -0.89 -16.84
C GLN A 31 -9.76 -0.82 -18.03
N GLU A 32 -8.46 -0.68 -17.74
CA GLU A 32 -7.40 -0.81 -18.72
C GLU A 32 -7.03 -2.30 -18.86
N GLU A 33 -7.59 -2.96 -19.85
CA GLU A 33 -7.42 -4.41 -20.09
C GLU A 33 -5.97 -4.88 -20.07
N ASN A 34 -5.04 -4.06 -20.63
CA ASN A 34 -3.62 -4.36 -20.70
C ASN A 34 -3.01 -4.62 -19.31
N LYS A 35 -3.53 -4.02 -18.24
CA LYS A 35 -3.05 -4.25 -16.86
C LYS A 35 -3.35 -5.66 -16.34
N THR A 36 -4.34 -6.32 -16.90
CA THR A 36 -4.74 -7.68 -16.48
C THR A 36 -4.32 -8.78 -17.45
N LEU A 37 -3.73 -8.43 -18.61
CA LEU A 37 -3.25 -9.43 -19.58
C LEU A 37 -2.23 -10.40 -18.95
N GLU A 38 -1.38 -9.89 -18.08
CA GLU A 38 -0.34 -10.67 -17.40
C GLU A 38 -0.70 -11.01 -15.94
N ALA A 39 -1.99 -10.99 -15.59
CA ALA A 39 -2.43 -11.24 -14.20
C ALA A 39 -1.91 -12.58 -13.65
N GLN A 40 -1.73 -13.57 -14.49
CA GLN A 40 -1.19 -14.88 -14.12
C GLN A 40 0.23 -14.81 -13.56
N LEU A 41 1.06 -13.85 -13.99
CA LEU A 41 2.42 -13.64 -13.45
C LEU A 41 2.39 -13.22 -11.97
N TYR A 42 1.25 -12.69 -11.52
CA TYR A 42 0.99 -12.29 -10.13
C TYR A 42 0.09 -13.28 -9.40
N GLY A 43 -0.12 -14.49 -9.97
CA GLY A 43 -0.96 -15.53 -9.40
C GLY A 43 -2.46 -15.25 -9.43
N ALA A 44 -2.90 -14.26 -10.23
CA ALA A 44 -4.30 -13.89 -10.36
C ALA A 44 -4.92 -14.40 -11.69
N LYS A 45 -6.20 -14.72 -11.65
CA LYS A 45 -6.99 -14.99 -12.86
C LYS A 45 -7.64 -13.70 -13.35
N ARG A 46 -7.53 -13.40 -14.63
CA ARG A 46 -8.20 -12.26 -15.23
C ARG A 46 -9.72 -12.44 -15.18
N SER A 47 -10.44 -11.44 -14.66
CA SER A 47 -11.90 -11.31 -14.80
C SER A 47 -12.22 -10.49 -16.04
N ILE A 48 -13.16 -10.98 -16.85
CA ILE A 48 -13.54 -10.32 -18.11
C ILE A 48 -14.42 -9.10 -17.88
N ASP A 49 -15.15 -9.07 -16.76
CA ASP A 49 -16.04 -8.00 -16.36
C ASP A 49 -16.20 -7.95 -14.83
N LEU A 50 -16.94 -6.94 -14.34
CA LEU A 50 -17.22 -6.78 -12.91
C LEU A 50 -18.16 -7.84 -12.36
N ARG A 51 -19.02 -8.43 -13.18
CA ARG A 51 -19.88 -9.54 -12.74
C ARG A 51 -19.05 -10.78 -12.42
N ALA A 52 -18.07 -11.10 -13.28
CA ALA A 52 -17.12 -12.17 -13.04
C ALA A 52 -16.23 -11.90 -11.81
N LEU A 53 -15.82 -10.65 -11.60
CA LEU A 53 -15.08 -10.26 -10.40
C LEU A 53 -15.90 -10.48 -9.13
N CYS A 54 -17.20 -10.17 -9.14
CA CYS A 54 -18.11 -10.31 -8.01
C CYS A 54 -18.52 -11.77 -7.70
N VAL A 55 -17.84 -12.76 -8.28
CA VAL A 55 -17.83 -14.13 -7.77
C VAL A 55 -16.97 -14.23 -6.50
N ALA A 56 -15.97 -13.36 -6.35
CA ALA A 56 -15.14 -13.28 -5.16
C ALA A 56 -15.93 -12.75 -3.94
N GLU A 57 -15.70 -13.36 -2.78
CA GLU A 57 -16.32 -12.94 -1.50
C GLU A 57 -15.79 -11.59 -0.99
N VAL A 58 -14.50 -11.34 -1.20
CA VAL A 58 -13.84 -10.09 -0.82
C VAL A 58 -13.34 -9.38 -2.05
N ILE A 59 -13.73 -8.13 -2.21
CA ILE A 59 -13.33 -7.29 -3.34
C ILE A 59 -12.47 -6.15 -2.80
N ILE A 60 -11.22 -6.11 -3.24
CA ILE A 60 -10.25 -5.08 -2.84
C ILE A 60 -10.23 -3.98 -3.91
N LEU A 61 -10.57 -2.75 -3.50
CA LEU A 61 -10.46 -1.57 -4.34
C LEU A 61 -9.01 -1.08 -4.33
N ALA A 62 -8.23 -1.47 -5.34
CA ALA A 62 -6.83 -1.07 -5.51
C ALA A 62 -6.72 0.06 -6.56
N LEU A 63 -7.53 1.09 -6.39
CA LEU A 63 -7.74 2.21 -7.29
C LEU A 63 -7.22 3.52 -6.71
N PRO A 64 -6.86 4.50 -7.56
CA PRO A 64 -6.65 5.86 -7.11
C PRO A 64 -7.93 6.42 -6.44
N PRO A 65 -7.80 7.27 -5.40
CA PRO A 65 -8.93 7.81 -4.66
C PRO A 65 -10.02 8.44 -5.54
N PHE A 66 -9.62 9.19 -6.56
CA PHE A 66 -10.55 9.87 -7.48
C PHE A 66 -11.35 8.92 -8.37
N ALA A 67 -10.89 7.70 -8.59
CA ALA A 67 -11.58 6.70 -9.41
C ALA A 67 -12.60 5.86 -8.62
N ILE A 68 -12.52 5.86 -7.28
CA ILE A 68 -13.38 5.02 -6.43
C ILE A 68 -14.88 5.33 -6.59
N PRO A 69 -15.34 6.59 -6.66
CA PRO A 69 -16.78 6.87 -6.79
C PRO A 69 -17.40 6.25 -8.04
N GLU A 70 -16.72 6.34 -9.17
CA GLU A 70 -17.19 5.75 -10.42
C GLU A 70 -17.11 4.22 -10.38
N ALA A 71 -16.00 3.69 -9.91
CA ALA A 71 -15.83 2.25 -9.74
C ALA A 71 -16.90 1.62 -8.85
N VAL A 72 -17.28 2.27 -7.75
CA VAL A 72 -18.36 1.80 -6.87
C VAL A 72 -19.71 1.86 -7.59
N LYS A 73 -19.97 2.89 -8.38
CA LYS A 73 -21.20 2.97 -9.19
C LYS A 73 -21.27 1.79 -10.17
N ASP A 74 -20.17 1.48 -10.85
CA ASP A 74 -20.09 0.42 -11.86
C ASP A 74 -20.23 -0.98 -11.25
N ILE A 75 -19.60 -1.23 -10.11
CA ILE A 75 -19.66 -2.55 -9.46
C ILE A 75 -20.95 -2.76 -8.65
N SER A 76 -21.62 -1.67 -8.24
CA SER A 76 -22.78 -1.68 -7.36
C SER A 76 -23.95 -2.59 -7.82
N PRO A 77 -24.27 -2.76 -9.12
CA PRO A 77 -25.29 -3.70 -9.58
C PRO A 77 -24.99 -5.17 -9.28
N TYR A 78 -23.73 -5.52 -9.05
CA TYR A 78 -23.26 -6.90 -8.84
C TYR A 78 -22.94 -7.18 -7.38
N LEU A 79 -22.97 -6.16 -6.50
CA LEU A 79 -22.73 -6.35 -5.06
C LEU A 79 -23.90 -7.08 -4.40
N ARG A 80 -23.58 -7.92 -3.44
CA ARG A 80 -24.53 -8.68 -2.61
C ARG A 80 -24.22 -8.43 -1.13
N PRO A 81 -25.20 -8.63 -0.21
CA PRO A 81 -25.01 -8.37 1.22
C PRO A 81 -23.83 -9.13 1.86
N GLU A 82 -23.51 -10.30 1.35
CA GLU A 82 -22.40 -11.12 1.86
C GLU A 82 -21.01 -10.67 1.38
N HIS A 83 -20.91 -9.81 0.36
CA HIS A 83 -19.63 -9.29 -0.10
C HIS A 83 -18.97 -8.38 0.96
N ILE A 84 -17.64 -8.38 0.95
CA ILE A 84 -16.83 -7.44 1.70
C ILE A 84 -16.06 -6.57 0.72
N LEU A 85 -16.39 -5.29 0.65
CA LEU A 85 -15.67 -4.33 -0.17
C LEU A 85 -14.58 -3.66 0.66
N VAL A 86 -13.32 -3.92 0.33
CA VAL A 86 -12.16 -3.46 1.08
C VAL A 86 -11.50 -2.29 0.36
N ASN A 87 -11.42 -1.15 1.03
CA ASN A 87 -10.77 0.05 0.51
C ASN A 87 -9.31 0.14 1.00
N ILE A 88 -8.35 0.11 0.06
CA ILE A 88 -6.93 0.30 0.38
C ILE A 88 -6.40 1.69 0.02
N ALA A 89 -7.18 2.55 -0.62
CA ALA A 89 -6.75 3.90 -0.99
C ALA A 89 -6.50 4.76 0.25
N THR A 90 -5.30 5.34 0.35
CA THR A 90 -4.83 6.06 1.55
C THR A 90 -5.67 7.29 1.89
N THR A 91 -6.15 8.01 0.88
CA THR A 91 -6.84 9.31 1.05
C THR A 91 -8.34 9.27 0.74
N PHE A 92 -8.92 8.08 0.62
CA PHE A 92 -10.37 7.88 0.49
C PHE A 92 -10.86 7.10 1.72
N SER A 93 -11.79 7.66 2.48
CA SER A 93 -12.22 7.07 3.77
C SER A 93 -13.29 6.00 3.61
N SER A 94 -13.41 5.14 4.63
CA SER A 94 -14.51 4.17 4.73
C SER A 94 -15.87 4.84 4.90
N LYS A 95 -15.92 6.04 5.49
CA LYS A 95 -17.15 6.85 5.58
C LYS A 95 -17.64 7.29 4.22
N GLU A 96 -16.72 7.78 3.37
CA GLU A 96 -17.06 8.14 1.98
C GLU A 96 -17.52 6.90 1.19
N LEU A 97 -16.84 5.76 1.39
CA LEU A 97 -17.23 4.50 0.75
C LEU A 97 -18.64 4.05 1.19
N ALA A 98 -18.97 4.16 2.48
CA ALA A 98 -20.29 3.80 3.02
C ALA A 98 -21.42 4.58 2.36
N LEU A 99 -21.22 5.89 2.15
CA LEU A 99 -22.21 6.75 1.47
C LEU A 99 -22.47 6.31 0.02
N LEU A 100 -21.47 5.76 -0.66
CA LEU A 100 -21.59 5.28 -2.05
C LEU A 100 -22.24 3.90 -2.12
N VAL A 101 -21.87 3.00 -1.20
CA VAL A 101 -22.33 1.60 -1.21
C VAL A 101 -23.77 1.44 -0.72
N LYS A 102 -24.25 2.34 0.17
CA LYS A 102 -25.65 2.39 0.67
C LYS A 102 -26.13 1.01 1.18
N ASP A 103 -25.37 0.43 2.09
CA ASP A 103 -25.67 -0.86 2.78
C ASP A 103 -25.84 -2.08 1.86
N LYS A 104 -25.39 -2.01 0.61
CA LYS A 104 -25.48 -3.14 -0.33
C LYS A 104 -24.56 -4.31 0.04
N CYS A 105 -23.48 -4.04 0.74
CA CYS A 105 -22.52 -5.04 1.20
C CYS A 105 -21.75 -4.53 2.42
N HIS A 106 -20.96 -5.40 3.04
CA HIS A 106 -20.04 -4.98 4.09
C HIS A 106 -18.89 -4.16 3.52
N ILE A 107 -18.42 -3.19 4.31
CA ILE A 107 -17.24 -2.40 3.97
C ILE A 107 -16.16 -2.56 5.03
N ALA A 108 -14.91 -2.48 4.60
CA ALA A 108 -13.74 -2.41 5.47
C ALA A 108 -12.67 -1.50 4.86
N ALA A 109 -11.83 -0.95 5.71
CA ALA A 109 -10.56 -0.36 5.34
C ALA A 109 -9.43 -1.39 5.58
N ALA A 110 -8.43 -1.40 4.68
CA ALA A 110 -7.15 -2.03 4.91
C ALA A 110 -6.06 -1.08 4.40
N LYS A 111 -5.73 -0.09 5.21
CA LYS A 111 -4.81 0.99 4.84
C LYS A 111 -3.37 0.55 5.06
N ILE A 112 -2.50 0.78 4.08
CA ILE A 112 -1.15 0.24 4.02
C ILE A 112 -0.13 1.34 4.32
N ILE A 113 0.67 1.13 5.37
CA ILE A 113 1.92 1.87 5.59
C ILE A 113 3.02 1.07 4.90
N GLY A 114 3.37 1.50 3.69
CA GLY A 114 4.32 0.80 2.83
C GLY A 114 4.25 1.28 1.39
N HIS A 115 5.32 1.04 0.66
CA HIS A 115 5.42 1.38 -0.75
C HIS A 115 5.44 0.10 -1.60
N ALA A 116 4.70 0.07 -2.71
CA ALA A 116 4.54 -1.14 -3.53
C ALA A 116 5.89 -1.76 -3.95
N LEU A 117 6.88 -0.95 -4.34
CA LEU A 117 8.20 -1.45 -4.72
C LEU A 117 8.94 -2.10 -3.54
N GLU A 118 8.86 -1.53 -2.34
CA GLU A 118 9.49 -2.09 -1.15
C GLU A 118 8.81 -3.40 -0.72
N ILE A 119 7.48 -3.46 -0.79
CA ILE A 119 6.72 -4.70 -0.53
C ILE A 119 7.11 -5.77 -1.55
N THR A 120 7.24 -5.42 -2.82
CA THR A 120 7.71 -6.35 -3.87
C THR A 120 9.13 -6.84 -3.58
N ALA A 121 10.01 -5.97 -3.08
CA ALA A 121 11.38 -6.30 -2.70
C ALA A 121 11.49 -7.15 -1.42
N GLY A 122 10.39 -7.39 -0.71
CA GLY A 122 10.36 -8.26 0.47
C GLY A 122 10.04 -7.56 1.79
N GLU A 123 9.99 -6.23 1.82
CA GLU A 123 9.61 -5.50 3.03
C GLU A 123 8.18 -5.82 3.45
N ALA A 124 7.99 -6.08 4.73
CA ALA A 124 6.67 -6.34 5.30
C ALA A 124 5.98 -5.01 5.67
N PRO A 125 4.81 -4.68 5.08
CA PRO A 125 4.09 -3.46 5.44
C PRO A 125 3.43 -3.59 6.81
N VAL A 126 3.04 -2.44 7.38
CA VAL A 126 2.02 -2.42 8.42
C VAL A 126 0.67 -2.10 7.77
N VAL A 127 -0.35 -2.89 8.09
CA VAL A 127 -1.70 -2.69 7.55
C VAL A 127 -2.64 -2.33 8.69
N VAL A 128 -3.30 -1.19 8.59
CA VAL A 128 -4.35 -0.78 9.53
C VAL A 128 -5.69 -1.21 8.99
N VAL A 129 -6.37 -2.10 9.73
CA VAL A 129 -7.68 -2.65 9.37
C VAL A 129 -8.75 -2.06 10.26
N TRP A 130 -9.84 -1.63 9.63
CA TRP A 130 -11.02 -1.11 10.30
C TRP A 130 -12.32 -1.53 9.59
N SER A 131 -13.35 -1.85 10.35
CA SER A 131 -14.74 -1.98 9.91
C SER A 131 -15.64 -1.76 11.12
N GLU A 132 -16.87 -1.29 10.91
CA GLU A 132 -17.87 -1.22 11.97
C GLU A 132 -18.26 -2.62 12.50
N ASN A 133 -18.18 -3.62 11.65
CA ASN A 133 -18.47 -5.01 12.00
C ASN A 133 -17.19 -5.75 12.42
N LYS A 134 -17.11 -6.16 13.69
CA LYS A 134 -15.96 -6.88 14.24
C LYS A 134 -15.66 -8.20 13.52
N VAL A 135 -16.69 -8.92 13.05
CA VAL A 135 -16.49 -10.18 12.30
C VAL A 135 -15.81 -9.90 10.97
N ILE A 136 -16.20 -8.81 10.30
CA ILE A 136 -15.56 -8.37 9.05
C ILE A 136 -14.12 -7.92 9.30
N THR A 137 -13.89 -7.16 10.40
CA THR A 137 -12.53 -6.77 10.81
C THR A 137 -11.61 -7.99 10.94
N GLU A 138 -12.04 -9.04 11.66
CA GLU A 138 -11.23 -10.24 11.84
C GLU A 138 -11.01 -11.03 10.52
N LYS A 139 -12.01 -11.09 9.64
CA LYS A 139 -11.83 -11.68 8.31
C LYS A 139 -10.79 -10.95 7.49
N VAL A 140 -10.89 -9.61 7.41
CA VAL A 140 -9.96 -8.77 6.63
C VAL A 140 -8.56 -8.81 7.24
N LYS A 141 -8.44 -8.74 8.58
CA LYS A 141 -7.18 -8.89 9.30
C LYS A 141 -6.48 -10.21 8.96
N LYS A 142 -7.21 -11.33 8.92
CA LYS A 142 -6.64 -12.64 8.54
C LYS A 142 -6.04 -12.61 7.13
N ILE A 143 -6.71 -11.98 6.17
CA ILE A 143 -6.19 -11.84 4.80
C ILE A 143 -4.89 -11.03 4.79
N PHE A 144 -4.90 -9.87 5.43
CA PHE A 144 -3.77 -8.93 5.36
C PHE A 144 -2.59 -9.31 6.26
N ASN A 145 -2.77 -10.24 7.23
CA ASN A 145 -1.65 -10.84 7.97
C ASN A 145 -0.66 -11.61 7.07
N GLU A 146 -1.09 -12.05 5.89
CA GLU A 146 -0.21 -12.67 4.88
C GLU A 146 0.78 -11.66 4.25
N LEU A 147 0.55 -10.37 4.41
CA LEU A 147 1.38 -9.32 3.85
C LEU A 147 2.40 -8.79 4.85
N GLY A 148 2.02 -8.71 6.12
CA GLY A 148 2.82 -8.13 7.18
C GLY A 148 2.04 -7.93 8.47
N ARG A 149 2.50 -7.02 9.33
CA ARG A 149 1.87 -6.75 10.62
C ARG A 149 0.53 -6.03 10.43
N VAL A 150 -0.54 -6.59 11.00
CA VAL A 150 -1.87 -5.96 11.00
C VAL A 150 -2.18 -5.33 12.37
N VAL A 151 -2.66 -4.10 12.34
CA VAL A 151 -3.08 -3.33 13.52
C VAL A 151 -4.55 -2.90 13.33
N CYS A 152 -5.34 -2.96 14.40
CA CYS A 152 -6.70 -2.40 14.42
C CYS A 152 -6.62 -0.99 15.02
N ASP A 153 -6.78 0.03 14.20
CA ASP A 153 -6.72 1.43 14.60
C ASP A 153 -7.59 2.27 13.64
N ARG A 154 -7.65 3.58 13.87
CA ARG A 154 -8.31 4.53 12.97
C ARG A 154 -7.56 4.61 11.63
N GLU A 155 -8.28 4.53 10.53
CA GLU A 155 -7.69 4.50 9.19
C GLU A 155 -6.92 5.79 8.83
N GLU A 156 -7.29 6.93 9.44
CA GLU A 156 -6.67 8.24 9.19
C GLU A 156 -5.19 8.28 9.59
N VAL A 157 -4.79 7.50 10.60
CA VAL A 157 -3.39 7.39 11.06
C VAL A 157 -2.46 7.03 9.90
N VAL A 158 -2.90 6.16 8.99
CA VAL A 158 -2.07 5.73 7.84
C VAL A 158 -1.83 6.88 6.86
N ARG A 159 -2.88 7.67 6.59
CA ARG A 159 -2.75 8.85 5.73
C ARG A 159 -1.71 9.81 6.30
N ASP A 160 -1.79 10.11 7.58
CA ASP A 160 -0.92 11.08 8.23
C ASP A 160 0.53 10.59 8.27
N ILE A 161 0.76 9.30 8.57
CA ILE A 161 2.08 8.68 8.53
C ILE A 161 2.65 8.67 7.10
N ASN A 162 1.88 8.25 6.11
CA ASN A 162 2.36 8.15 4.73
C ASN A 162 2.70 9.54 4.15
N ILE A 163 1.88 10.56 4.43
CA ILE A 163 2.15 11.93 4.00
C ILE A 163 3.41 12.47 4.69
N LEU A 164 3.53 12.27 6.01
CA LEU A 164 4.71 12.69 6.76
C LEU A 164 5.98 12.05 6.19
N ALA A 165 6.00 10.73 6.09
CA ALA A 165 7.17 9.99 5.62
C ALA A 165 7.55 10.35 4.17
N ALA A 166 6.57 10.44 3.26
CA ALA A 166 6.84 10.84 1.88
C ALA A 166 7.38 12.27 1.78
N ARG A 167 6.83 13.20 2.57
CA ARG A 167 7.31 14.59 2.62
C ARG A 167 8.76 14.66 3.08
N GLU A 168 9.10 14.00 4.17
CA GLU A 168 10.47 14.02 4.71
C GLU A 168 11.45 13.30 3.78
N ALA A 169 11.04 12.21 3.12
CA ALA A 169 11.86 11.56 2.11
C ALA A 169 12.19 12.49 0.92
N ILE A 170 11.17 13.20 0.40
CA ILE A 170 11.36 14.16 -0.70
C ILE A 170 12.29 15.31 -0.26
N LYS A 171 12.08 15.89 0.94
CA LYS A 171 12.97 16.92 1.49
C LYS A 171 14.40 16.43 1.59
N THR A 172 14.61 15.19 2.03
CA THR A 172 15.94 14.59 2.15
C THR A 172 16.64 14.52 0.79
N VAL A 173 15.94 14.07 -0.26
CA VAL A 173 16.50 14.02 -1.63
C VAL A 173 16.90 15.41 -2.12
N LEU A 174 16.00 16.41 -1.95
CA LEU A 174 16.26 17.77 -2.40
C LEU A 174 17.45 18.39 -1.63
N ARG A 175 17.55 18.17 -0.33
CA ARG A 175 18.67 18.66 0.50
C ARG A 175 20.00 17.99 0.11
N ILE A 176 20.01 16.69 -0.14
CA ILE A 176 21.22 16.00 -0.61
C ILE A 176 21.67 16.60 -1.94
N LYS A 177 20.75 16.84 -2.87
CA LYS A 177 21.05 17.46 -4.17
C LYS A 177 21.68 18.84 -3.99
N GLU A 178 21.05 19.72 -3.22
CA GLU A 178 21.53 21.08 -2.93
C GLU A 178 22.95 21.06 -2.34
N GLN A 179 23.19 20.22 -1.33
CA GLN A 179 24.51 20.09 -0.70
C GLN A 179 25.57 19.52 -1.66
N MET A 180 25.20 18.61 -2.56
CA MET A 180 26.11 18.13 -3.61
C MET A 180 26.49 19.24 -4.57
N GLU A 181 25.54 20.09 -4.97
CA GLU A 181 25.79 21.27 -5.83
C GLU A 181 26.75 22.25 -5.14
N GLU A 182 26.55 22.56 -3.85
CA GLU A 182 27.44 23.42 -3.05
C GLU A 182 28.87 22.88 -2.97
N LEU A 183 29.04 21.58 -2.94
CA LEU A 183 30.34 20.89 -2.92
C LEU A 183 30.94 20.70 -4.31
N GLY A 184 30.29 21.16 -5.39
CA GLY A 184 30.72 20.94 -6.76
C GLY A 184 30.64 19.49 -7.24
N ILE A 185 29.83 18.67 -6.58
CA ILE A 185 29.64 17.24 -6.91
C ILE A 185 28.57 17.11 -7.99
N ASN A 186 28.88 16.33 -9.03
CA ASN A 186 27.99 16.14 -10.17
C ASN A 186 26.73 15.35 -9.81
N ASP A 187 25.57 15.74 -10.36
CA ASP A 187 24.26 15.09 -10.18
C ASP A 187 24.22 13.61 -10.56
N ASN A 188 25.18 13.12 -11.35
CA ASN A 188 25.29 11.69 -11.70
C ASN A 188 25.41 10.77 -10.49
N TYR A 189 25.87 11.29 -9.34
CA TYR A 189 25.98 10.53 -8.09
C TYR A 189 24.73 10.57 -7.22
N LEU A 190 23.76 11.45 -7.50
CA LEU A 190 22.58 11.64 -6.65
C LEU A 190 21.78 10.35 -6.46
N SER A 191 21.55 9.59 -7.53
CA SER A 191 20.81 8.32 -7.44
C SER A 191 21.50 7.31 -6.50
N ALA A 192 22.83 7.20 -6.58
CA ALA A 192 23.61 6.29 -5.71
C ALA A 192 23.63 6.81 -4.26
N ALA A 193 23.81 8.11 -4.05
CA ALA A 193 23.79 8.74 -2.73
C ALA A 193 22.43 8.50 -2.02
N VAL A 194 21.32 8.67 -2.74
CA VAL A 194 19.99 8.51 -2.16
C VAL A 194 19.64 7.02 -1.98
N ARG A 195 19.69 6.21 -3.04
CA ARG A 195 19.23 4.82 -3.00
C ARG A 195 20.18 3.89 -2.23
N GLY A 196 21.49 4.09 -2.38
CA GLY A 196 22.50 3.25 -1.74
C GLY A 196 22.81 3.72 -0.32
N VAL A 197 23.19 4.99 -0.17
CA VAL A 197 23.68 5.48 1.13
C VAL A 197 22.54 5.91 2.03
N ALA A 198 21.73 6.88 1.64
CA ALA A 198 20.71 7.45 2.53
C ALA A 198 19.66 6.40 2.94
N VAL A 199 19.06 5.68 1.99
CA VAL A 199 18.07 4.64 2.29
C VAL A 199 18.70 3.50 3.09
N GLY A 200 19.91 3.06 2.74
CA GLY A 200 20.64 2.04 3.49
C GLY A 200 20.91 2.45 4.94
N THR A 201 21.37 3.68 5.16
CA THR A 201 21.60 4.24 6.50
C THR A 201 20.30 4.35 7.31
N MET A 202 19.18 4.79 6.70
CA MET A 202 17.88 4.83 7.36
C MET A 202 17.44 3.43 7.83
N LYS A 203 17.61 2.42 6.99
CA LYS A 203 17.28 1.03 7.35
C LYS A 203 18.17 0.53 8.48
N ALA A 204 19.48 0.73 8.39
CA ALA A 204 20.46 0.33 9.42
C ALA A 204 20.19 1.03 10.77
N PHE A 205 19.84 2.31 10.75
CA PHE A 205 19.46 3.06 11.95
C PHE A 205 18.23 2.46 12.64
N LEU A 206 17.20 2.12 11.87
CA LEU A 206 15.95 1.55 12.41
C LEU A 206 16.14 0.11 12.94
N SER A 207 17.03 -0.68 12.34
CA SER A 207 17.36 -2.04 12.81
C SER A 207 18.38 -2.07 13.94
N GLY A 208 19.04 -0.95 14.24
CA GLY A 208 20.16 -0.91 15.21
C GLY A 208 21.46 -1.53 14.68
N GLU A 209 21.59 -1.72 13.37
CA GLU A 209 22.73 -2.38 12.71
C GLU A 209 23.61 -1.38 11.93
N MET A 210 23.82 -0.19 12.50
CA MET A 210 24.69 0.80 11.87
C MET A 210 26.16 0.34 11.90
N GLY A 211 26.84 0.54 10.76
CA GLY A 211 28.30 0.35 10.71
C GLY A 211 29.07 1.56 11.25
N PRO A 212 30.38 1.42 11.49
CA PRO A 212 31.23 2.45 12.14
C PRO A 212 31.14 3.83 11.48
N PHE A 213 31.04 3.89 10.16
CA PHE A 213 30.90 5.15 9.43
C PHE A 213 29.60 5.88 9.79
N ALA A 214 28.47 5.17 9.79
CA ALA A 214 27.17 5.78 10.12
C ALA A 214 27.06 6.16 11.60
N GLU A 215 27.69 5.38 12.49
CA GLU A 215 27.80 5.71 13.93
C GLU A 215 28.60 6.98 14.17
N GLN A 216 29.72 7.17 13.45
CA GLN A 216 30.50 8.40 13.51
C GLN A 216 29.68 9.61 13.06
N VAL A 217 28.99 9.52 11.91
CA VAL A 217 28.12 10.58 11.40
C VAL A 217 27.01 10.95 12.40
N LEU A 218 26.39 9.94 13.04
CA LEU A 218 25.40 10.16 14.09
C LEU A 218 25.99 10.88 15.30
N ALA A 219 27.16 10.48 15.76
CA ALA A 219 27.83 11.12 16.91
C ALA A 219 28.15 12.60 16.62
N GLU A 220 28.65 12.91 15.43
CA GLU A 220 28.89 14.29 14.98
C GLU A 220 27.61 15.13 14.92
N TYR A 221 26.51 14.55 14.40
CA TYR A 221 25.21 15.21 14.33
C TYR A 221 24.67 15.55 15.73
N LEU A 222 24.72 14.59 16.66
CA LEU A 222 24.23 14.77 18.03
C LEU A 222 25.07 15.81 18.81
N THR A 223 26.37 15.90 18.53
CA THR A 223 27.23 16.90 19.16
C THR A 223 26.93 18.33 18.68
N LYS A 224 26.68 18.50 17.37
CA LYS A 224 26.36 19.82 16.78
C LYS A 224 24.98 20.33 17.17
N ASN A 225 24.02 19.47 17.50
CA ASN A 225 22.64 19.85 17.82
C ASN A 225 22.34 19.84 19.34
N LYS A 226 23.35 19.71 20.21
CA LYS A 226 23.22 19.86 21.67
C LYS A 226 23.47 21.30 22.16
N ASN A 227 23.82 22.23 21.28
CA ASN A 227 23.96 23.65 21.51
C ASN A 227 22.83 24.38 20.77
#